data_f897d38d718aa3eb84a8f50cbd2d5fc6
#
_entry.id   f897d38d718aa3eb84a8f50cbd2d5fc6
#
_cell.length_a   1.000
_cell.length_b   1.000
_cell.length_c   1.000
_cell.angle_alpha   90.00
_cell.angle_beta   90.00
_cell.angle_gamma   90.00
#
_symmetry.space_group_name_H-M   'P 1'
#
loop_
_entity.id
_entity.type
_entity.pdbx_description
1 polymer ?
#
loop_
_entity_poly.entity_id
_entity_poly.type
_entity_poly.pdbx_seq_one_letter_code
_entity_poly.pdbx_strand_id
1 'polypeptide(L)'
;MATKDIMPLIEEIFKYYGHVKDGDFMRDLMALILNKLMEAEVTAKIGADKYERTEERNNQRNGVRIRPYNTRLGTIDLKIPKLREGTYFPSFLEPRRMWEKALVNVVQEAYVHGISTRKVDELVQALGMEGIDKSKVSRISQELDEYVTQFVNRKLTIKYPYLWLDATFPKVREGGHVENMALVVAVGVNENGEREILGFDVGLTESGPFWTEFLRRLVNRGLHGVQLVISDSHEGLKKAISEVLGGCSWQRCRVHFMRNVLSQVPRKQQGMVSAIVRTVFAAPDQKTAKNQLYTVVEQLKGRFPKAMEVLENGCENVLQYMEFPRKNWAQLHSTNPLERLNREIRRRTDVVSIFSKS
;
A
#
# COMPACT_ATOMS: atom_id res chain seq x y z
N MET A 1 -22.83 40.72 -14.25
CA MET A 1 -23.18 39.77 -13.17
C MET A 1 -23.24 40.55 -11.87
N ALA A 2 -24.44 40.72 -11.31
CA ALA A 2 -24.59 41.44 -10.04
C ALA A 2 -23.91 40.64 -8.92
N THR A 3 -22.96 41.25 -8.26
CA THR A 3 -22.44 40.79 -6.96
C THR A 3 -23.61 40.80 -6.00
N LYS A 4 -24.23 39.63 -5.77
CA LYS A 4 -25.20 39.44 -4.69
C LYS A 4 -24.47 39.85 -3.40
N ASP A 5 -25.05 40.82 -2.71
CA ASP A 5 -24.54 41.37 -1.45
C ASP A 5 -24.40 40.19 -0.45
N ILE A 6 -23.19 39.93 0.03
CA ILE A 6 -22.87 38.89 1.00
C ILE A 6 -23.32 39.28 2.41
N MET A 7 -23.60 40.58 2.64
CA MET A 7 -23.96 41.12 3.97
C MET A 7 -25.18 40.45 4.60
N PRO A 8 -26.29 40.14 3.88
CA PRO A 8 -27.43 39.41 4.47
C PRO A 8 -27.08 38.03 5.00
N LEU A 9 -26.13 37.35 4.34
CA LEU A 9 -25.66 36.05 4.79
C LEU A 9 -24.79 36.16 6.05
N ILE A 10 -23.96 37.19 6.13
CA ILE A 10 -23.12 37.48 7.29
C ILE A 10 -24.01 37.88 8.48
N GLU A 11 -25.02 38.72 8.28
CA GLU A 11 -25.98 39.11 9.33
C GLU A 11 -26.78 37.89 9.85
N GLU A 12 -27.20 36.99 8.99
CA GLU A 12 -27.88 35.76 9.38
C GLU A 12 -26.95 34.83 10.18
N ILE A 13 -25.67 34.71 9.81
CA ILE A 13 -24.64 34.00 10.56
C ILE A 13 -24.47 34.59 11.97
N PHE A 14 -24.31 35.90 12.08
CA PHE A 14 -24.16 36.58 13.37
C PHE A 14 -25.42 36.44 14.24
N LYS A 15 -26.59 36.56 13.66
CA LYS A 15 -27.87 36.38 14.35
C LYS A 15 -28.07 34.96 14.87
N TYR A 16 -27.68 33.98 14.08
CA TYR A 16 -27.71 32.58 14.48
C TYR A 16 -26.73 32.30 15.61
N TYR A 17 -25.50 32.81 15.50
CA TYR A 17 -24.40 32.57 16.45
C TYR A 17 -24.58 33.27 17.81
N GLY A 18 -25.23 34.44 17.83
CA GLY A 18 -25.54 35.14 19.09
C GLY A 18 -26.47 34.37 20.03
N HIS A 19 -27.09 33.30 19.60
CA HIS A 19 -28.01 32.46 20.38
C HIS A 19 -27.51 31.07 20.74
N VAL A 20 -26.35 30.61 20.19
CA VAL A 20 -25.80 29.27 20.43
C VAL A 20 -24.62 29.34 21.39
N LYS A 21 -24.83 28.92 22.62
CA LYS A 21 -23.80 28.96 23.68
C LYS A 21 -22.80 27.80 23.67
N ASP A 22 -23.08 26.66 22.97
CA ASP A 22 -22.29 25.42 23.03
C ASP A 22 -22.13 24.72 21.67
N GLY A 23 -22.26 25.44 20.55
CA GLY A 23 -22.13 24.86 19.21
C GLY A 23 -20.70 24.94 18.62
N ASP A 24 -20.31 23.94 17.85
CA ASP A 24 -19.12 24.05 16.99
C ASP A 24 -19.43 25.01 15.83
N PHE A 25 -18.86 26.23 15.91
CA PHE A 25 -19.07 27.29 14.91
C PHE A 25 -18.87 26.82 13.47
N MET A 26 -17.77 26.10 13.22
CA MET A 26 -17.45 25.67 11.87
C MET A 26 -18.43 24.63 11.33
N ARG A 27 -18.89 23.71 12.17
CA ARG A 27 -19.90 22.73 11.82
C ARG A 27 -21.24 23.39 11.47
N ASP A 28 -21.69 24.30 12.33
CA ASP A 28 -22.98 24.97 12.18
C ASP A 28 -22.97 25.95 10.99
N LEU A 29 -21.85 26.63 10.75
CA LEU A 29 -21.62 27.45 9.57
C LEU A 29 -21.67 26.61 8.28
N MET A 30 -21.01 25.43 8.28
CA MET A 30 -21.05 24.50 7.16
C MET A 30 -22.48 24.01 6.90
N ALA A 31 -23.23 23.65 7.96
CA ALA A 31 -24.62 23.24 7.87
C ALA A 31 -25.50 24.34 7.22
N LEU A 32 -25.32 25.59 7.66
CA LEU A 32 -26.01 26.75 7.10
C LEU A 32 -25.69 26.94 5.62
N ILE A 33 -24.41 26.93 5.25
CA ILE A 33 -23.96 27.12 3.86
C ILE A 33 -24.54 26.02 2.95
N LEU A 34 -24.42 24.75 3.35
CA LEU A 34 -24.90 23.63 2.55
C LEU A 34 -26.44 23.66 2.38
N ASN A 35 -27.18 24.00 3.45
CA ASN A 35 -28.64 24.12 3.36
C ASN A 35 -29.05 25.30 2.46
N LYS A 36 -28.34 26.45 2.53
CA LYS A 36 -28.58 27.59 1.63
C LYS A 36 -28.25 27.28 0.17
N LEU A 37 -27.17 26.54 -0.07
CA LEU A 37 -26.81 26.07 -1.41
C LEU A 37 -27.92 25.20 -2.02
N MET A 38 -28.44 24.24 -1.24
CA MET A 38 -29.55 23.39 -1.69
C MET A 38 -30.83 24.19 -2.00
N GLU A 39 -31.15 25.18 -1.17
CA GLU A 39 -32.30 26.07 -1.43
C GLU A 39 -32.09 26.89 -2.72
N ALA A 40 -30.88 27.42 -2.95
CA ALA A 40 -30.55 28.16 -4.17
C ALA A 40 -30.65 27.26 -5.43
N GLU A 41 -30.12 26.02 -5.37
CA GLU A 41 -30.24 25.06 -6.46
C GLU A 41 -31.73 24.74 -6.80
N VAL A 42 -32.55 24.57 -5.75
CA VAL A 42 -33.99 24.31 -5.91
C VAL A 42 -34.70 25.52 -6.42
N THR A 43 -34.39 26.75 -5.97
CA THR A 43 -34.95 27.99 -6.50
C THR A 43 -34.67 28.11 -8.00
N ALA A 44 -33.42 27.90 -8.41
CA ALA A 44 -33.03 27.92 -9.81
C ALA A 44 -33.76 26.84 -10.63
N LYS A 45 -33.98 25.65 -10.06
CA LYS A 45 -34.69 24.54 -10.73
C LYS A 45 -36.18 24.79 -10.86
N ILE A 46 -36.83 25.44 -9.90
CA ILE A 46 -38.27 25.74 -9.86
C ILE A 46 -38.61 27.02 -10.64
N GLY A 47 -37.65 27.95 -10.79
CA GLY A 47 -37.90 29.26 -11.37
C GLY A 47 -38.58 30.25 -10.43
N ALA A 48 -38.66 29.97 -9.11
CA ALA A 48 -39.27 30.83 -8.12
C ALA A 48 -38.76 30.59 -6.70
N ASP A 49 -38.71 31.64 -5.90
CA ASP A 49 -38.36 31.58 -4.49
C ASP A 49 -39.47 30.93 -3.63
N LYS A 50 -39.16 30.72 -2.36
CA LYS A 50 -40.09 30.15 -1.42
C LYS A 50 -41.27 31.14 -1.22
N TYR A 51 -42.49 30.64 -1.42
CA TYR A 51 -43.73 31.41 -1.35
C TYR A 51 -43.97 32.44 -2.47
N GLU A 52 -43.02 32.58 -3.43
CA GLU A 52 -43.19 33.47 -4.59
C GLU A 52 -44.15 32.85 -5.63
N ARG A 53 -44.96 33.68 -6.25
CA ARG A 53 -45.86 33.29 -7.35
C ARG A 53 -45.44 34.05 -8.60
N THR A 54 -44.78 33.33 -9.52
CA THR A 54 -44.33 33.85 -10.82
C THR A 54 -44.84 32.95 -11.94
N GLU A 55 -44.94 33.50 -13.15
CA GLU A 55 -45.30 32.69 -14.36
C GLU A 55 -44.21 31.69 -14.72
N GLU A 56 -42.96 31.93 -14.32
CA GLU A 56 -41.81 31.07 -14.57
C GLU A 56 -41.78 29.85 -13.64
N ARG A 57 -42.63 29.83 -12.63
CA ARG A 57 -42.68 28.73 -11.66
C ARG A 57 -43.19 27.45 -12.28
N ASN A 58 -42.30 26.46 -12.45
CA ASN A 58 -42.58 25.17 -13.08
C ASN A 58 -42.84 24.01 -12.10
N ASN A 59 -42.61 24.18 -10.78
CA ASN A 59 -42.80 23.14 -9.76
C ASN A 59 -43.05 23.74 -8.36
N GLN A 60 -43.34 22.87 -7.39
CA GLN A 60 -43.58 23.26 -5.99
C GLN A 60 -42.70 22.49 -5.04
N ARG A 61 -42.26 23.15 -3.94
CA ARG A 61 -41.60 22.51 -2.81
C ARG A 61 -42.61 21.66 -2.02
N ASN A 62 -42.21 20.46 -1.60
CA ASN A 62 -43.01 19.51 -0.85
C ASN A 62 -42.30 19.07 0.46
N GLY A 63 -41.97 20.06 1.28
CA GLY A 63 -41.24 19.83 2.53
C GLY A 63 -39.73 19.53 2.34
N VAL A 64 -39.14 18.95 3.37
CA VAL A 64 -37.72 18.60 3.40
C VAL A 64 -37.52 17.16 3.86
N ARG A 65 -36.40 16.56 3.47
CA ARG A 65 -35.91 15.29 3.99
C ARG A 65 -34.62 15.56 4.76
N ILE A 66 -34.59 15.19 6.04
CA ILE A 66 -33.37 15.24 6.83
C ILE A 66 -32.48 14.06 6.45
N ARG A 67 -31.22 14.34 6.19
CA ARG A 67 -30.19 13.34 5.88
C ARG A 67 -28.92 13.68 6.65
N PRO A 68 -28.45 12.82 7.58
CA PRO A 68 -27.17 13.02 8.24
C PRO A 68 -26.03 12.90 7.20
N TYR A 69 -25.08 13.82 7.30
CA TYR A 69 -23.89 13.87 6.46
C TYR A 69 -22.65 14.05 7.36
N ASN A 70 -21.78 13.05 7.35
CA ASN A 70 -20.61 13.01 8.20
C ASN A 70 -19.45 13.76 7.51
N THR A 71 -18.96 14.78 8.17
CA THR A 71 -17.86 15.62 7.73
C THR A 71 -16.72 15.59 8.75
N ARG A 72 -15.55 16.07 8.36
CA ARG A 72 -14.41 16.28 9.29
C ARG A 72 -14.70 17.28 10.42
N LEU A 73 -15.82 18.00 10.36
CA LEU A 73 -16.30 18.94 11.40
C LEU A 73 -17.41 18.34 12.27
N GLY A 74 -17.71 17.03 12.11
CA GLY A 74 -18.81 16.36 12.77
C GLY A 74 -19.97 16.04 11.84
N THR A 75 -21.03 15.47 12.40
CA THR A 75 -22.26 15.15 11.65
C THR A 75 -23.11 16.38 11.44
N ILE A 76 -23.54 16.62 10.20
CA ILE A 76 -24.40 17.72 9.78
C ILE A 76 -25.71 17.15 9.28
N ASP A 77 -26.85 17.70 9.74
CA ASP A 77 -28.16 17.37 9.23
C ASP A 77 -28.51 18.21 8.00
N LEU A 78 -28.42 17.61 6.82
CA LEU A 78 -28.83 18.24 5.56
C LEU A 78 -30.35 18.20 5.42
N LYS A 79 -30.96 19.39 5.29
CA LYS A 79 -32.39 19.57 5.04
C LYS A 79 -32.66 19.58 3.54
N ILE A 80 -32.61 18.42 2.90
CA ILE A 80 -32.75 18.29 1.44
C ILE A 80 -34.20 18.61 1.05
N PRO A 81 -34.46 19.67 0.24
CA PRO A 81 -35.80 20.00 -0.24
C PRO A 81 -36.39 18.89 -1.11
N LYS A 82 -37.68 18.63 -0.92
CA LYS A 82 -38.49 17.76 -1.80
C LYS A 82 -39.25 18.58 -2.80
N LEU A 83 -39.40 18.07 -4.02
CA LEU A 83 -40.25 18.62 -5.06
C LEU A 83 -41.58 17.85 -5.12
N ARG A 84 -42.62 18.50 -5.55
CA ARG A 84 -43.96 17.86 -5.75
C ARG A 84 -43.90 16.91 -6.94
N GLU A 85 -43.21 17.31 -8.01
CA GLU A 85 -42.98 16.50 -9.19
C GLU A 85 -41.52 16.28 -9.42
N GLY A 86 -41.12 15.02 -9.64
CA GLY A 86 -39.72 14.62 -9.81
C GLY A 86 -38.92 14.59 -8.50
N THR A 87 -37.60 14.48 -8.65
CA THR A 87 -36.65 14.39 -7.53
C THR A 87 -35.59 15.48 -7.63
N TYR A 88 -35.17 15.97 -6.47
CA TYR A 88 -33.98 16.81 -6.31
C TYR A 88 -32.94 16.05 -5.55
N PHE A 89 -31.71 16.10 -6.04
CA PHE A 89 -30.52 15.60 -5.36
C PHE A 89 -29.43 16.66 -5.42
N PRO A 90 -28.83 17.06 -4.28
CA PRO A 90 -27.81 18.11 -4.23
C PRO A 90 -26.58 17.79 -5.10
N SER A 91 -26.08 18.75 -5.86
CA SER A 91 -24.96 18.58 -6.80
C SER A 91 -23.65 18.19 -6.11
N PHE A 92 -23.45 18.63 -4.85
CA PHE A 92 -22.25 18.35 -4.07
C PHE A 92 -22.27 16.99 -3.37
N LEU A 93 -23.40 16.27 -3.37
CA LEU A 93 -23.51 14.93 -2.80
C LEU A 93 -23.33 13.85 -3.86
N GLU A 94 -22.66 12.78 -3.47
CA GLU A 94 -22.66 11.54 -4.27
C GLU A 94 -23.83 10.63 -3.83
N PRO A 95 -24.51 9.96 -4.78
CA PRO A 95 -25.57 9.00 -4.46
C PRO A 95 -25.07 7.93 -3.49
N ARG A 96 -25.86 7.64 -2.45
CA ARG A 96 -25.57 6.64 -1.40
C ARG A 96 -24.37 6.95 -0.49
N ARG A 97 -23.63 8.04 -0.70
CA ARG A 97 -22.49 8.43 0.13
C ARG A 97 -22.96 9.34 1.26
N MET A 98 -22.70 8.92 2.51
CA MET A 98 -23.06 9.66 3.74
C MET A 98 -21.86 10.36 4.38
N TRP A 99 -20.68 10.26 3.78
CA TRP A 99 -19.41 10.70 4.34
C TRP A 99 -18.72 11.66 3.38
N GLU A 100 -18.15 12.73 3.95
CA GLU A 100 -17.27 13.63 3.20
C GLU A 100 -16.08 12.85 2.64
N LYS A 101 -15.71 13.11 1.39
CA LYS A 101 -14.57 12.43 0.74
C LYS A 101 -13.26 12.57 1.51
N ALA A 102 -13.01 13.76 2.08
CA ALA A 102 -11.82 14.00 2.90
C ALA A 102 -11.78 13.11 4.15
N LEU A 103 -12.93 12.90 4.80
CA LEU A 103 -13.03 12.01 5.96
C LEU A 103 -12.82 10.55 5.56
N VAL A 104 -13.39 10.12 4.44
CA VAL A 104 -13.15 8.77 3.91
C VAL A 104 -11.67 8.54 3.67
N ASN A 105 -10.97 9.51 3.06
CA ASN A 105 -9.53 9.43 2.84
C ASN A 105 -8.74 9.33 4.16
N VAL A 106 -9.13 10.07 5.21
CA VAL A 106 -8.49 9.97 6.53
C VAL A 106 -8.69 8.58 7.15
N VAL A 107 -9.90 8.02 7.06
CA VAL A 107 -10.19 6.67 7.56
C VAL A 107 -9.40 5.61 6.77
N GLN A 108 -9.35 5.72 5.45
CA GLN A 108 -8.57 4.82 4.59
C GLN A 108 -7.07 4.90 4.90
N GLU A 109 -6.53 6.12 5.04
CA GLU A 109 -5.12 6.33 5.39
C GLU A 109 -4.80 5.76 6.77
N ALA A 110 -5.66 6.00 7.77
CA ALA A 110 -5.52 5.42 9.09
C ALA A 110 -5.52 3.87 9.05
N TYR A 111 -6.40 3.29 8.25
CA TYR A 111 -6.47 1.85 8.04
C TYR A 111 -5.19 1.30 7.37
N VAL A 112 -4.73 1.94 6.30
CA VAL A 112 -3.47 1.59 5.59
C VAL A 112 -2.26 1.70 6.51
N HIS A 113 -2.25 2.66 7.45
CA HIS A 113 -1.21 2.79 8.47
C HIS A 113 -1.32 1.76 9.61
N GLY A 114 -2.29 0.85 9.55
CA GLY A 114 -2.47 -0.23 10.52
C GLY A 114 -3.13 0.23 11.83
N ILE A 115 -3.82 1.38 11.82
CA ILE A 115 -4.62 1.81 12.97
C ILE A 115 -5.82 0.86 13.08
N SER A 116 -6.04 0.28 14.25
CA SER A 116 -7.14 -0.66 14.47
C SER A 116 -8.49 0.04 14.25
N THR A 117 -9.51 -0.72 13.81
CA THR A 117 -10.87 -0.19 13.60
C THR A 117 -11.45 0.48 14.83
N ARG A 118 -11.07 0.02 16.05
CA ARG A 118 -11.47 0.64 17.31
C ARG A 118 -10.85 2.03 17.49
N LYS A 119 -9.57 2.19 17.18
CA LYS A 119 -8.89 3.51 17.22
C LYS A 119 -9.39 4.45 16.15
N VAL A 120 -9.80 3.91 14.98
CA VAL A 120 -10.47 4.70 13.95
C VAL A 120 -11.80 5.22 14.46
N ASP A 121 -12.57 4.40 15.18
CA ASP A 121 -13.81 4.82 15.84
C ASP A 121 -13.58 5.93 16.87
N GLU A 122 -12.56 5.76 17.74
CA GLU A 122 -12.15 6.79 18.72
C GLU A 122 -11.75 8.11 18.01
N LEU A 123 -11.03 8.04 16.86
CA LEU A 123 -10.68 9.22 16.07
C LEU A 123 -11.93 9.91 15.51
N VAL A 124 -12.87 9.13 14.98
CA VAL A 124 -14.13 9.65 14.41
C VAL A 124 -15.00 10.29 15.48
N GLN A 125 -15.07 9.70 16.68
CA GLN A 125 -15.77 10.28 17.83
C GLN A 125 -15.11 11.58 18.31
N ALA A 126 -13.76 11.63 18.32
CA ALA A 126 -13.03 12.86 18.66
C ALA A 126 -13.28 14.01 17.67
N LEU A 127 -13.70 13.70 16.42
CA LEU A 127 -14.16 14.68 15.42
C LEU A 127 -15.66 15.08 15.62
N GLY A 128 -16.31 14.69 16.73
CA GLY A 128 -17.70 15.07 17.04
C GLY A 128 -18.77 14.29 16.26
N MET A 129 -18.46 13.08 15.80
CA MET A 129 -19.40 12.20 15.12
C MET A 129 -19.89 11.10 16.06
N GLU A 130 -21.05 10.47 15.72
CA GLU A 130 -21.63 9.37 16.52
C GLU A 130 -20.77 8.10 16.58
N GLY A 131 -19.60 8.11 15.88
CA GLY A 131 -18.72 6.97 15.77
C GLY A 131 -18.89 6.21 14.45
N ILE A 132 -17.99 5.27 14.23
CA ILE A 132 -17.97 4.43 13.04
C ILE A 132 -17.86 2.97 13.44
N ASP A 133 -18.86 2.17 13.13
CA ASP A 133 -18.80 0.75 13.43
C ASP A 133 -17.82 0.01 12.51
N LYS A 134 -17.36 -1.17 12.96
CA LYS A 134 -16.41 -2.01 12.24
C LYS A 134 -16.86 -2.31 10.80
N SER A 135 -18.16 -2.51 10.57
CA SER A 135 -18.73 -2.81 9.26
C SER A 135 -18.61 -1.62 8.31
N LYS A 136 -18.76 -0.39 8.84
CA LYS A 136 -18.58 0.84 8.05
C LYS A 136 -17.12 1.07 7.68
N VAL A 137 -16.17 0.86 8.61
CA VAL A 137 -14.73 0.92 8.31
C VAL A 137 -14.38 -0.10 7.24
N SER A 138 -14.85 -1.34 7.39
CA SER A 138 -14.64 -2.40 6.39
C SER A 138 -15.19 -2.00 5.01
N ARG A 139 -16.38 -1.41 4.94
CA ARG A 139 -16.99 -0.96 3.68
C ARG A 139 -16.20 0.18 3.03
N ILE A 140 -15.71 1.14 3.82
CA ILE A 140 -14.84 2.21 3.32
C ILE A 140 -13.53 1.62 2.78
N SER A 141 -13.02 0.56 3.41
CA SER A 141 -11.78 -0.12 2.99
C SER A 141 -11.97 -0.97 1.71
N GLN A 142 -13.19 -1.41 1.39
CA GLN A 142 -13.47 -2.13 0.14
C GLN A 142 -13.13 -1.33 -1.12
N GLU A 143 -13.20 0.01 -1.07
CA GLU A 143 -12.73 0.85 -2.18
C GLU A 143 -11.23 0.67 -2.43
N LEU A 144 -10.44 0.34 -1.40
CA LEU A 144 -9.00 0.04 -1.53
C LEU A 144 -8.76 -1.29 -2.27
N ASP A 145 -9.66 -2.26 -2.11
CA ASP A 145 -9.55 -3.56 -2.79
C ASP A 145 -9.64 -3.42 -4.30
N GLU A 146 -10.43 -2.44 -4.79
CA GLU A 146 -10.49 -2.12 -6.22
C GLU A 146 -9.14 -1.59 -6.73
N TYR A 147 -8.48 -0.68 -5.99
CA TYR A 147 -7.14 -0.18 -6.33
C TYR A 147 -6.10 -1.30 -6.30
N VAL A 148 -6.15 -2.16 -5.28
CA VAL A 148 -5.28 -3.34 -5.18
C VAL A 148 -5.50 -4.27 -6.39
N THR A 149 -6.76 -4.56 -6.73
CA THR A 149 -7.11 -5.41 -7.87
C THR A 149 -6.62 -4.82 -9.20
N GLN A 150 -6.80 -3.51 -9.41
CA GLN A 150 -6.26 -2.81 -10.58
C GLN A 150 -4.74 -2.88 -10.63
N PHE A 151 -4.08 -2.67 -9.48
CA PHE A 151 -2.63 -2.72 -9.38
C PHE A 151 -2.07 -4.10 -9.69
N VAL A 152 -2.61 -5.17 -9.09
CA VAL A 152 -2.10 -6.54 -9.30
C VAL A 152 -2.40 -7.08 -10.69
N ASN A 153 -3.39 -6.51 -11.41
CA ASN A 153 -3.77 -6.91 -12.76
C ASN A 153 -3.26 -5.96 -13.85
N ARG A 154 -2.58 -4.88 -13.50
CA ARG A 154 -2.05 -3.92 -14.49
C ARG A 154 -1.09 -4.59 -15.47
N LYS A 155 -1.13 -4.20 -16.74
CA LYS A 155 -0.19 -4.67 -17.76
C LYS A 155 1.22 -4.13 -17.49
N LEU A 156 2.23 -4.96 -17.72
CA LEU A 156 3.64 -4.61 -17.66
C LEU A 156 4.13 -4.45 -19.10
N THR A 157 4.28 -3.22 -19.57
CA THR A 157 4.52 -2.91 -20.98
C THR A 157 5.99 -2.58 -21.29
N ILE A 158 6.81 -2.43 -20.23
CA ILE A 158 8.22 -2.03 -20.31
C ILE A 158 9.10 -3.23 -19.97
N LYS A 159 10.34 -3.26 -20.46
CA LYS A 159 11.33 -4.30 -20.11
C LYS A 159 11.85 -4.07 -18.69
N TYR A 160 12.03 -5.17 -17.96
CA TYR A 160 12.57 -5.17 -16.58
C TYR A 160 13.82 -6.04 -16.52
N PRO A 161 15.01 -5.52 -16.83
CA PRO A 161 16.24 -6.29 -16.82
C PRO A 161 16.63 -6.85 -15.46
N TYR A 162 16.22 -6.20 -14.38
CA TYR A 162 16.51 -6.64 -13.01
C TYR A 162 15.25 -6.86 -12.21
N LEU A 163 15.17 -8.01 -11.55
CA LEU A 163 14.02 -8.44 -10.74
C LEU A 163 14.47 -8.90 -9.36
N TRP A 164 13.89 -8.32 -8.30
CA TRP A 164 14.07 -8.78 -6.92
C TRP A 164 12.83 -9.53 -6.47
N LEU A 165 13.05 -10.68 -5.85
CA LEU A 165 11.99 -11.50 -5.25
C LEU A 165 12.32 -11.74 -3.79
N ASP A 166 11.35 -11.57 -2.91
CA ASP A 166 11.50 -11.80 -1.47
C ASP A 166 10.17 -12.24 -0.85
N ALA A 167 10.24 -12.93 0.28
CA ALA A 167 9.09 -13.36 1.05
C ALA A 167 9.17 -12.84 2.49
N THR A 168 8.03 -12.48 3.05
CA THR A 168 7.87 -12.15 4.47
C THR A 168 6.68 -12.92 5.03
N PHE A 169 6.65 -13.13 6.36
CA PHE A 169 5.68 -14.05 6.98
C PHE A 169 4.85 -13.33 8.04
N PRO A 170 3.82 -12.55 7.62
CA PRO A 170 2.85 -11.97 8.56
C PRO A 170 1.99 -13.04 9.22
N LYS A 171 1.53 -12.75 10.44
CA LYS A 171 0.59 -13.60 11.17
C LYS A 171 -0.84 -13.31 10.73
N VAL A 172 -1.56 -14.34 10.33
CA VAL A 172 -2.96 -14.23 9.89
C VAL A 172 -3.81 -15.22 10.69
N ARG A 173 -5.01 -14.82 11.06
CA ARG A 173 -6.00 -15.69 11.71
C ARG A 173 -6.94 -16.26 10.66
N GLU A 174 -6.94 -17.57 10.53
CA GLU A 174 -7.83 -18.33 9.67
C GLU A 174 -8.46 -19.49 10.46
N GLY A 175 -9.77 -19.69 10.36
CA GLY A 175 -10.46 -20.79 11.04
C GLY A 175 -10.28 -20.84 12.55
N GLY A 176 -10.02 -19.69 13.21
CA GLY A 176 -9.77 -19.63 14.66
C GLY A 176 -8.31 -19.86 15.08
N HIS A 177 -7.43 -20.25 14.17
CA HIS A 177 -6.00 -20.46 14.40
C HIS A 177 -5.16 -19.31 13.85
N VAL A 178 -3.98 -19.09 14.44
CA VAL A 178 -3.01 -18.08 13.97
C VAL A 178 -1.90 -18.80 13.22
N GLU A 179 -1.78 -18.49 11.93
CA GLU A 179 -0.78 -19.07 11.05
C GLU A 179 0.12 -17.99 10.44
N ASN A 180 1.36 -18.34 10.12
CA ASN A 180 2.24 -17.49 9.35
C ASN A 180 1.95 -17.70 7.87
N MET A 181 1.47 -16.70 7.17
CA MET A 181 1.27 -16.74 5.72
C MET A 181 2.48 -16.18 4.98
N ALA A 182 2.83 -16.76 3.85
CA ALA A 182 3.87 -16.23 2.99
C ALA A 182 3.32 -15.06 2.17
N LEU A 183 3.82 -13.86 2.41
CA LEU A 183 3.62 -12.68 1.54
C LEU A 183 4.85 -12.55 0.64
N VAL A 184 4.69 -12.83 -0.64
CA VAL A 184 5.74 -12.69 -1.65
C VAL A 184 5.61 -11.38 -2.40
N VAL A 185 6.74 -10.76 -2.72
CA VAL A 185 6.80 -9.48 -3.42
C VAL A 185 7.81 -9.54 -4.56
N ALA A 186 7.43 -8.99 -5.71
CA ALA A 186 8.29 -8.79 -6.86
C ALA A 186 8.51 -7.29 -7.11
N VAL A 187 9.77 -6.89 -7.16
CA VAL A 187 10.19 -5.52 -7.50
C VAL A 187 11.10 -5.58 -8.72
N GLY A 188 10.78 -4.81 -9.76
CA GLY A 188 11.58 -4.69 -10.97
C GLY A 188 12.26 -3.34 -11.08
N VAL A 189 13.37 -3.30 -11.81
CA VAL A 189 13.94 -2.06 -12.36
C VAL A 189 13.77 -2.13 -13.85
N ASN A 190 13.11 -1.13 -14.41
CA ASN A 190 12.85 -1.04 -15.84
C ASN A 190 14.09 -0.53 -16.62
N GLU A 191 13.99 -0.52 -17.94
CA GLU A 191 15.08 -0.05 -18.82
C GLU A 191 15.44 1.43 -18.65
N ASN A 192 14.53 2.25 -18.07
CA ASN A 192 14.78 3.65 -17.73
C ASN A 192 15.51 3.81 -16.37
N GLY A 193 15.73 2.71 -15.65
CA GLY A 193 16.34 2.72 -14.30
C GLY A 193 15.36 3.00 -13.18
N GLU A 194 14.07 3.03 -13.44
CA GLU A 194 13.03 3.26 -12.45
C GLU A 194 12.67 1.95 -11.73
N ARG A 195 12.48 2.04 -10.42
CA ARG A 195 12.10 0.89 -9.58
C ARG A 195 10.60 0.87 -9.37
N GLU A 196 9.99 -0.29 -9.62
CA GLU A 196 8.55 -0.52 -9.46
C GLU A 196 8.25 -1.82 -8.70
N ILE A 197 7.21 -1.80 -7.86
CA ILE A 197 6.61 -3.04 -7.35
C ILE A 197 5.77 -3.62 -8.51
N LEU A 198 6.15 -4.79 -8.98
CA LEU A 198 5.46 -5.45 -10.10
C LEU A 198 4.23 -6.23 -9.65
N GLY A 199 4.29 -6.75 -8.44
CA GLY A 199 3.17 -7.47 -7.84
C GLY A 199 3.53 -8.08 -6.49
N PHE A 200 2.52 -8.57 -5.82
CA PHE A 200 2.63 -9.34 -4.59
C PHE A 200 1.54 -10.42 -4.58
N ASP A 201 1.72 -11.39 -3.69
CA ASP A 201 0.74 -12.45 -3.47
C ASP A 201 0.85 -13.00 -2.05
N VAL A 202 -0.22 -13.60 -1.56
CA VAL A 202 -0.31 -14.18 -0.22
C VAL A 202 -0.69 -15.65 -0.34
N GLY A 203 0.12 -16.52 0.24
CA GLY A 203 -0.12 -17.97 0.26
C GLY A 203 0.06 -18.57 1.65
N LEU A 204 -0.46 -19.78 1.85
CA LEU A 204 -0.29 -20.52 3.13
C LEU A 204 1.17 -20.86 3.39
N THR A 205 1.93 -21.16 2.35
CA THR A 205 3.33 -21.57 2.45
C THR A 205 4.15 -21.01 1.29
N GLU A 206 5.42 -20.74 1.54
CA GLU A 206 6.40 -20.44 0.50
C GLU A 206 6.81 -21.76 -0.20
N SER A 207 6.02 -22.20 -1.17
CA SER A 207 6.27 -23.43 -1.92
C SER A 207 6.70 -23.18 -3.36
N GLY A 208 7.34 -24.16 -4.01
CA GLY A 208 7.72 -24.08 -5.42
C GLY A 208 6.52 -23.82 -6.33
N PRO A 209 5.42 -24.58 -6.23
CA PRO A 209 4.20 -24.32 -7.03
C PRO A 209 3.64 -22.90 -6.84
N PHE A 210 3.65 -22.36 -5.61
CA PHE A 210 3.20 -20.99 -5.32
C PHE A 210 4.07 -19.95 -6.04
N TRP A 211 5.40 -20.10 -6.00
CA TRP A 211 6.33 -19.24 -6.73
C TRP A 211 6.15 -19.36 -8.24
N THR A 212 5.98 -20.58 -8.77
CA THR A 212 5.76 -20.81 -10.20
C THR A 212 4.51 -20.09 -10.68
N GLU A 213 3.39 -20.20 -9.94
CA GLU A 213 2.14 -19.53 -10.28
C GLU A 213 2.27 -18.02 -10.22
N PHE A 214 2.89 -17.49 -9.17
CA PHE A 214 3.14 -16.07 -9.02
C PHE A 214 3.96 -15.49 -10.19
N LEU A 215 5.06 -16.14 -10.56
CA LEU A 215 5.89 -15.72 -11.68
C LEU A 215 5.15 -15.82 -13.03
N ARG A 216 4.38 -16.90 -13.25
CA ARG A 216 3.54 -17.04 -14.46
C ARG A 216 2.53 -15.91 -14.59
N ARG A 217 1.91 -15.49 -13.48
CA ARG A 217 1.00 -14.33 -13.50
C ARG A 217 1.72 -13.03 -13.90
N LEU A 218 2.94 -12.80 -13.42
CA LEU A 218 3.73 -11.65 -13.85
C LEU A 218 4.05 -11.70 -15.36
N VAL A 219 4.45 -12.86 -15.87
CA VAL A 219 4.71 -13.06 -17.32
C VAL A 219 3.44 -12.85 -18.14
N ASN A 220 2.30 -13.40 -17.72
CA ASN A 220 1.02 -13.22 -18.40
C ASN A 220 0.57 -11.74 -18.42
N ARG A 221 1.00 -10.93 -17.45
CA ARG A 221 0.78 -9.48 -17.42
C ARG A 221 1.75 -8.71 -18.29
N GLY A 222 2.75 -9.38 -18.88
CA GLY A 222 3.71 -8.79 -19.80
C GLY A 222 5.13 -8.62 -19.25
N LEU A 223 5.49 -9.22 -18.10
CA LEU A 223 6.88 -9.21 -17.61
C LEU A 223 7.81 -9.85 -18.64
N HIS A 224 8.77 -9.09 -19.13
CA HIS A 224 9.73 -9.54 -20.13
C HIS A 224 11.08 -8.82 -20.00
N GLY A 225 12.10 -9.37 -20.67
CA GLY A 225 13.45 -8.80 -20.72
C GLY A 225 14.25 -8.98 -19.45
N VAL A 226 13.86 -9.89 -18.54
CA VAL A 226 14.57 -10.18 -17.30
C VAL A 226 15.92 -10.80 -17.60
N GLN A 227 17.01 -10.19 -17.15
CA GLN A 227 18.37 -10.65 -17.31
C GLN A 227 18.94 -11.20 -16.00
N LEU A 228 18.56 -10.63 -14.85
CA LEU A 228 19.03 -11.04 -13.54
C LEU A 228 17.87 -11.04 -12.54
N VAL A 229 17.70 -12.16 -11.84
CA VAL A 229 16.81 -12.29 -10.69
C VAL A 229 17.63 -12.35 -9.40
N ILE A 230 17.31 -11.50 -8.44
CA ILE A 230 17.97 -11.44 -7.12
C ILE A 230 16.99 -11.94 -6.06
N SER A 231 17.38 -12.98 -5.31
CA SER A 231 16.54 -13.52 -4.24
C SER A 231 17.35 -14.20 -3.14
N ASP A 232 16.67 -14.65 -2.10
CA ASP A 232 17.26 -15.62 -1.16
C ASP A 232 17.33 -17.02 -1.78
N SER A 233 18.07 -17.91 -1.14
CA SER A 233 18.30 -19.28 -1.60
C SER A 233 17.18 -20.22 -1.10
N HIS A 234 16.00 -20.09 -1.70
CA HIS A 234 14.90 -21.01 -1.52
C HIS A 234 14.79 -21.94 -2.73
N GLU A 235 14.88 -23.27 -2.54
CA GLU A 235 14.96 -24.23 -3.64
C GLU A 235 13.72 -24.20 -4.55
N GLY A 236 12.52 -24.05 -3.96
CA GLY A 236 11.29 -23.90 -4.73
C GLY A 236 11.27 -22.64 -5.61
N LEU A 237 11.83 -21.53 -5.11
CA LEU A 237 11.94 -20.29 -5.85
C LEU A 237 12.95 -20.41 -6.99
N LYS A 238 14.13 -21.01 -6.74
CA LYS A 238 15.14 -21.23 -7.78
C LYS A 238 14.59 -22.07 -8.93
N LYS A 239 13.86 -23.15 -8.61
CA LYS A 239 13.20 -23.99 -9.60
C LYS A 239 12.16 -23.21 -10.40
N ALA A 240 11.33 -22.40 -9.73
CA ALA A 240 10.32 -21.58 -10.39
C ALA A 240 10.95 -20.53 -11.32
N ILE A 241 12.04 -19.88 -10.91
CA ILE A 241 12.80 -18.93 -11.74
C ILE A 241 13.31 -19.63 -13.01
N SER A 242 13.96 -20.77 -12.87
CA SER A 242 14.50 -21.53 -14.02
C SER A 242 13.38 -21.99 -14.98
N GLU A 243 12.22 -22.39 -14.45
CA GLU A 243 11.09 -22.88 -15.23
C GLU A 243 10.34 -21.75 -15.96
N VAL A 244 10.11 -20.62 -15.31
CA VAL A 244 9.22 -19.56 -15.81
C VAL A 244 10.00 -18.43 -16.50
N LEU A 245 11.19 -18.10 -16.00
CA LEU A 245 12.04 -17.02 -16.50
C LEU A 245 13.32 -17.58 -17.16
N GLY A 246 13.18 -18.64 -17.97
CA GLY A 246 14.30 -19.29 -18.63
C GLY A 246 15.20 -18.30 -19.37
N GLY A 247 16.54 -18.47 -19.21
CA GLY A 247 17.55 -17.64 -19.84
C GLY A 247 18.01 -16.42 -19.02
N CYS A 248 17.45 -16.15 -17.85
CA CYS A 248 17.98 -15.17 -16.93
C CYS A 248 19.03 -15.76 -15.97
N SER A 249 19.97 -14.94 -15.51
CA SER A 249 20.90 -15.30 -14.44
C SER A 249 20.20 -15.17 -13.09
N TRP A 250 20.61 -16.01 -12.11
CA TRP A 250 20.13 -15.91 -10.74
C TRP A 250 21.25 -15.48 -9.80
N GLN A 251 21.00 -14.40 -9.05
CA GLN A 251 21.89 -13.87 -8.02
C GLN A 251 21.36 -14.25 -6.64
N ARG A 252 22.13 -15.02 -5.90
CA ARG A 252 21.87 -15.24 -4.47
C ARG A 252 22.14 -13.97 -3.67
N CYS A 253 21.22 -13.56 -2.81
CA CYS A 253 21.41 -12.40 -1.94
C CYS A 253 22.67 -12.56 -1.08
N ARG A 254 23.66 -11.68 -1.28
CA ARG A 254 24.96 -11.71 -0.56
C ARG A 254 24.77 -11.56 0.94
N VAL A 255 23.80 -10.79 1.40
CA VAL A 255 23.54 -10.56 2.84
C VAL A 255 23.09 -11.87 3.51
N HIS A 256 22.11 -12.55 2.89
CA HIS A 256 21.63 -13.85 3.39
C HIS A 256 22.71 -14.93 3.27
N PHE A 257 23.45 -14.93 2.19
CA PHE A 257 24.58 -15.83 2.00
C PHE A 257 25.64 -15.68 3.09
N MET A 258 26.10 -14.44 3.36
CA MET A 258 27.05 -14.16 4.43
C MET A 258 26.51 -14.60 5.80
N ARG A 259 25.22 -14.38 6.07
CA ARG A 259 24.59 -14.86 7.31
C ARG A 259 24.66 -16.39 7.42
N ASN A 260 24.41 -17.10 6.32
CA ASN A 260 24.49 -18.57 6.30
C ASN A 260 25.93 -19.06 6.51
N VAL A 261 26.93 -18.45 5.89
CA VAL A 261 28.35 -18.77 6.15
C VAL A 261 28.70 -18.53 7.63
N LEU A 262 28.36 -17.37 8.16
CA LEU A 262 28.70 -17.00 9.53
C LEU A 262 27.93 -17.79 10.59
N SER A 263 26.77 -18.35 10.28
CA SER A 263 26.04 -19.24 11.21
C SER A 263 26.80 -20.55 11.52
N GLN A 264 27.73 -20.93 10.63
CA GLN A 264 28.61 -22.10 10.81
C GLN A 264 29.91 -21.74 11.56
N VAL A 265 30.07 -20.49 12.02
CA VAL A 265 31.28 -20.00 12.71
C VAL A 265 30.93 -19.61 14.14
N PRO A 266 31.76 -20.01 15.15
CA PRO A 266 31.56 -19.58 16.53
C PRO A 266 31.50 -18.05 16.66
N ARG A 267 30.57 -17.53 17.47
CA ARG A 267 30.24 -16.10 17.57
C ARG A 267 31.44 -15.17 17.74
N LYS A 268 32.41 -15.59 18.58
CA LYS A 268 33.64 -14.83 18.84
C LYS A 268 34.55 -14.66 17.60
N GLN A 269 34.40 -15.53 16.58
CA GLN A 269 35.27 -15.57 15.39
C GLN A 269 34.56 -15.07 14.13
N GLN A 270 33.27 -14.81 14.20
CA GLN A 270 32.47 -14.34 13.06
C GLN A 270 33.00 -13.03 12.46
N GLY A 271 33.47 -12.09 13.30
CA GLY A 271 34.05 -10.81 12.83
C GLY A 271 35.26 -11.02 11.94
N MET A 272 36.20 -11.90 12.38
CA MET A 272 37.39 -12.24 11.61
C MET A 272 37.05 -12.93 10.28
N VAL A 273 36.23 -13.97 10.31
CA VAL A 273 35.81 -14.70 9.11
C VAL A 273 35.05 -13.76 8.14
N SER A 274 34.16 -12.92 8.66
CA SER A 274 33.45 -11.92 7.86
C SER A 274 34.40 -10.94 7.16
N ALA A 275 35.43 -10.46 7.83
CA ALA A 275 36.41 -9.57 7.23
C ALA A 275 37.19 -10.25 6.09
N ILE A 276 37.61 -11.50 6.31
CA ILE A 276 38.34 -12.27 5.29
C ILE A 276 37.42 -12.56 4.08
N VAL A 277 36.20 -13.05 4.29
CA VAL A 277 35.29 -13.36 3.18
C VAL A 277 34.88 -12.10 2.41
N ARG A 278 34.81 -10.93 3.04
CA ARG A 278 34.52 -9.66 2.35
C ARG A 278 35.55 -9.29 1.31
N THR A 279 36.83 -9.75 1.40
CA THR A 279 37.85 -9.51 0.41
C THR A 279 37.47 -10.09 -0.96
N VAL A 280 36.72 -11.19 -1.00
CA VAL A 280 36.17 -11.79 -2.23
C VAL A 280 35.27 -10.80 -2.96
N PHE A 281 34.40 -10.12 -2.25
CA PHE A 281 33.44 -9.17 -2.82
C PHE A 281 34.03 -7.79 -3.13
N ALA A 282 35.26 -7.53 -2.69
CA ALA A 282 36.01 -6.32 -3.02
C ALA A 282 36.78 -6.42 -4.34
N ALA A 283 36.81 -7.59 -4.96
CA ALA A 283 37.49 -7.85 -6.21
C ALA A 283 36.95 -6.98 -7.37
N PRO A 284 37.81 -6.59 -8.33
CA PRO A 284 37.40 -5.72 -9.44
C PRO A 284 36.53 -6.41 -10.49
N ASP A 285 36.57 -7.75 -10.58
CA ASP A 285 35.83 -8.57 -11.53
C ASP A 285 35.54 -9.97 -10.96
N GLN A 286 34.67 -10.72 -11.62
CA GLN A 286 34.22 -12.04 -11.20
C GLN A 286 35.36 -13.07 -11.14
N LYS A 287 36.30 -13.04 -12.12
CA LYS A 287 37.42 -13.97 -12.20
C LYS A 287 38.35 -13.81 -10.98
N THR A 288 38.70 -12.56 -10.68
CA THR A 288 39.50 -12.22 -9.49
C THR A 288 38.77 -12.59 -8.20
N ALA A 289 37.44 -12.35 -8.13
CA ALA A 289 36.62 -12.75 -6.99
C ALA A 289 36.63 -14.26 -6.77
N LYS A 290 36.50 -15.08 -7.83
CA LYS A 290 36.58 -16.55 -7.77
C LYS A 290 37.96 -17.01 -7.28
N ASN A 291 39.05 -16.45 -7.79
CA ASN A 291 40.40 -16.78 -7.33
C ASN A 291 40.60 -16.42 -5.85
N GLN A 292 40.14 -15.24 -5.44
CA GLN A 292 40.19 -14.82 -4.03
C GLN A 292 39.39 -15.74 -3.12
N LEU A 293 38.22 -16.22 -3.61
CA LEU A 293 37.38 -17.15 -2.87
C LEU A 293 38.13 -18.49 -2.61
N TYR A 294 38.77 -19.06 -3.62
CA TYR A 294 39.58 -20.29 -3.43
C TYR A 294 40.69 -20.05 -2.41
N THR A 295 41.37 -18.91 -2.44
CA THR A 295 42.39 -18.57 -1.44
C THR A 295 41.81 -18.50 0.00
N VAL A 296 40.65 -17.88 0.14
CA VAL A 296 39.94 -17.77 1.44
C VAL A 296 39.51 -19.13 1.94
N VAL A 297 39.00 -20.00 1.06
CA VAL A 297 38.60 -21.36 1.42
C VAL A 297 39.80 -22.16 1.91
N GLU A 298 40.90 -22.18 1.19
CA GLU A 298 42.13 -22.90 1.62
C GLU A 298 42.66 -22.40 2.95
N GLN A 299 42.63 -21.09 3.19
CA GLN A 299 43.06 -20.49 4.47
C GLN A 299 42.21 -20.91 5.68
N LEU A 300 40.90 -21.07 5.46
CA LEU A 300 39.93 -21.23 6.56
C LEU A 300 39.37 -22.64 6.69
N LYS A 301 39.52 -23.50 5.66
CA LYS A 301 38.93 -24.85 5.61
C LYS A 301 39.34 -25.74 6.77
N GLY A 302 40.62 -25.70 7.19
CA GLY A 302 41.12 -26.45 8.32
C GLY A 302 40.50 -26.06 9.67
N ARG A 303 40.02 -24.82 9.79
CA ARG A 303 39.45 -24.29 11.02
C ARG A 303 37.92 -24.22 11.01
N PHE A 304 37.32 -23.96 9.85
CA PHE A 304 35.88 -23.78 9.69
C PHE A 304 35.35 -24.56 8.47
N PRO A 305 35.46 -25.90 8.43
CA PRO A 305 35.16 -26.71 7.25
C PRO A 305 33.74 -26.51 6.77
N LYS A 306 32.74 -26.51 7.67
CA LYS A 306 31.31 -26.31 7.31
C LYS A 306 31.02 -24.92 6.71
N ALA A 307 31.67 -23.88 7.24
CA ALA A 307 31.51 -22.54 6.70
C ALA A 307 32.10 -22.42 5.30
N MET A 308 33.24 -23.09 5.06
CA MET A 308 33.88 -23.07 3.74
C MET A 308 33.14 -23.93 2.72
N GLU A 309 32.54 -25.02 3.12
CA GLU A 309 31.63 -25.79 2.26
C GLU A 309 30.44 -24.95 1.78
N VAL A 310 29.81 -24.17 2.69
CA VAL A 310 28.74 -23.23 2.30
C VAL A 310 29.25 -22.17 1.34
N LEU A 311 30.48 -21.69 1.55
CA LEU A 311 31.11 -20.66 0.72
C LEU A 311 31.41 -21.20 -0.69
N GLU A 312 31.99 -22.39 -0.81
CA GLU A 312 32.26 -23.07 -2.10
C GLU A 312 30.99 -23.36 -2.89
N ASN A 313 29.98 -23.98 -2.24
CA ASN A 313 28.72 -24.37 -2.89
C ASN A 313 27.86 -23.18 -3.37
N GLY A 314 28.05 -22.00 -2.78
CA GLY A 314 27.27 -20.81 -3.13
C GLY A 314 28.01 -19.78 -3.98
N CYS A 315 29.29 -19.99 -4.29
CA CYS A 315 30.15 -18.98 -4.90
C CYS A 315 29.68 -18.49 -6.27
N GLU A 316 29.26 -19.40 -7.14
CA GLU A 316 28.81 -19.06 -8.48
C GLU A 316 27.58 -18.15 -8.45
N ASN A 317 26.62 -18.49 -7.60
CA ASN A 317 25.34 -17.81 -7.52
C ASN A 317 25.44 -16.44 -6.80
N VAL A 318 26.42 -16.27 -5.91
CA VAL A 318 26.59 -15.01 -5.15
C VAL A 318 27.43 -13.98 -5.88
N LEU A 319 28.14 -14.36 -6.97
CA LEU A 319 28.98 -13.49 -7.78
C LEU A 319 28.39 -13.16 -9.15
N GLN A 320 27.17 -13.59 -9.45
CA GLN A 320 26.53 -13.36 -10.77
C GLN A 320 26.35 -11.87 -11.08
N TYR A 321 26.11 -11.02 -10.07
CA TYR A 321 26.00 -9.58 -10.27
C TYR A 321 27.23 -8.93 -10.91
N MET A 322 28.40 -9.57 -10.82
CA MET A 322 29.66 -9.05 -11.37
C MET A 322 29.74 -9.17 -12.90
N GLU A 323 28.84 -9.91 -13.54
CA GLU A 323 28.71 -9.98 -15.00
C GLU A 323 27.98 -8.75 -15.58
N PHE A 324 27.39 -7.94 -14.72
CA PHE A 324 26.62 -6.75 -15.06
C PHE A 324 27.44 -5.45 -14.88
N PRO A 325 26.99 -4.31 -15.42
CA PRO A 325 27.72 -3.06 -15.30
C PRO A 325 28.08 -2.68 -13.87
N ARG A 326 29.34 -2.37 -13.61
CA ARG A 326 29.88 -2.12 -12.27
C ARG A 326 29.12 -1.05 -11.47
N LYS A 327 28.59 -0.04 -12.16
CA LYS A 327 27.76 1.00 -11.55
C LYS A 327 26.52 0.46 -10.83
N ASN A 328 26.03 -0.73 -11.21
CA ASN A 328 24.83 -1.35 -10.68
C ASN A 328 25.13 -2.36 -9.55
N TRP A 329 26.39 -2.74 -9.32
CA TRP A 329 26.75 -3.79 -8.38
C TRP A 329 26.25 -3.55 -6.97
N ALA A 330 26.29 -2.30 -6.50
CA ALA A 330 25.82 -1.93 -5.15
C ALA A 330 24.34 -2.25 -4.92
N GLN A 331 23.52 -2.27 -5.97
CA GLN A 331 22.10 -2.61 -5.91
C GLN A 331 21.85 -4.10 -6.17
N LEU A 332 22.63 -4.72 -7.09
CA LEU A 332 22.36 -6.05 -7.62
C LEU A 332 22.83 -7.20 -6.69
N HIS A 333 23.78 -6.94 -5.79
CA HIS A 333 24.38 -8.01 -4.98
C HIS A 333 23.47 -8.51 -3.85
N SER A 334 22.36 -7.86 -3.55
CA SER A 334 21.50 -8.22 -2.41
C SER A 334 20.04 -7.81 -2.59
N THR A 335 19.17 -8.33 -1.71
CA THR A 335 17.77 -7.91 -1.58
C THR A 335 17.58 -6.67 -0.70
N ASN A 336 18.65 -5.95 -0.32
CA ASN A 336 18.55 -4.69 0.46
C ASN A 336 17.58 -3.67 -0.14
N PRO A 337 17.43 -3.53 -1.48
CA PRO A 337 16.40 -2.68 -2.07
C PRO A 337 14.97 -2.99 -1.59
N LEU A 338 14.68 -4.26 -1.22
CA LEU A 338 13.40 -4.70 -0.66
C LEU A 338 13.33 -4.53 0.86
N GLU A 339 14.45 -4.42 1.54
CA GLU A 339 14.50 -4.41 3.00
C GLU A 339 13.70 -3.25 3.61
N ARG A 340 13.73 -2.07 2.97
CA ARG A 340 12.91 -0.93 3.37
C ARG A 340 11.42 -1.22 3.22
N LEU A 341 11.01 -1.81 2.10
CA LEU A 341 9.63 -2.21 1.84
C LEU A 341 9.17 -3.25 2.85
N ASN A 342 9.97 -4.30 3.07
CA ASN A 342 9.65 -5.36 4.03
C ASN A 342 9.59 -4.84 5.47
N ARG A 343 10.44 -3.89 5.84
CA ARG A 343 10.41 -3.23 7.15
C ARG A 343 9.11 -2.44 7.32
N GLU A 344 8.68 -1.72 6.29
CA GLU A 344 7.43 -0.97 6.31
C GLU A 344 6.20 -1.88 6.37
N ILE A 345 6.22 -2.99 5.63
CA ILE A 345 5.21 -4.04 5.72
C ILE A 345 5.15 -4.59 7.15
N ARG A 346 6.29 -5.01 7.70
CA ARG A 346 6.36 -5.54 9.08
C ARG A 346 5.86 -4.53 10.11
N ARG A 347 6.30 -3.28 10.03
CA ARG A 347 5.86 -2.22 10.95
C ARG A 347 4.33 -2.09 10.98
N ARG A 348 3.68 -2.20 9.83
CA ARG A 348 2.21 -2.12 9.71
C ARG A 348 1.53 -3.42 10.14
N THR A 349 2.10 -4.56 9.80
CA THR A 349 1.56 -5.86 10.21
C THR A 349 1.69 -6.08 11.71
N ASP A 350 2.78 -5.63 12.34
CA ASP A 350 2.98 -5.72 13.78
C ASP A 350 1.97 -4.88 14.58
N VAL A 351 1.52 -3.73 14.04
CA VAL A 351 0.47 -2.91 14.67
C VAL A 351 -0.88 -3.62 14.66
N VAL A 352 -1.22 -4.33 13.59
CA VAL A 352 -2.46 -5.11 13.47
C VAL A 352 -2.37 -6.40 14.30
N SER A 353 -1.14 -6.85 14.59
CA SER A 353 -0.78 -8.09 15.31
C SER A 353 -1.23 -9.36 14.60
N ILE A 354 -2.50 -9.50 14.25
CA ILE A 354 -3.07 -10.69 13.59
C ILE A 354 -4.14 -10.23 12.61
N PHE A 355 -3.94 -10.48 11.32
CA PHE A 355 -4.94 -10.21 10.28
C PHE A 355 -6.07 -11.25 10.35
N SER A 356 -7.31 -10.81 10.08
CA SER A 356 -8.38 -11.75 9.76
C SER A 356 -8.37 -11.98 8.24
N LYS A 357 -8.37 -13.24 7.80
CA LYS A 357 -8.67 -13.56 6.42
C LYS A 357 -10.15 -13.32 6.20
N SER A 358 -10.49 -12.35 5.38
CA SER A 358 -11.87 -12.05 4.94
C SER A 358 -12.26 -13.01 3.84
#